data_ecf4c057f544c2be40c77f462fbea457
#
_entry.id   ecf4c057f544c2be40c77f462fbea457
#
_cell.length_a   1.000
_cell.length_b   1.000
_cell.length_c   1.000
_cell.angle_alpha   90.00
_cell.angle_beta   90.00
_cell.angle_gamma   90.00
#
_symmetry.space_group_name_H-M   'P 1'
#
loop_
_entity.id
_entity.type
_entity.pdbx_description
1 polymer ?
#
loop_
_entity_poly.entity_id
_entity_poly.type
_entity_poly.pdbx_seq_one_letter_code
_entity_poly.pdbx_strand_id
1 'polypeptide(L)'
;MFIGVYAAFALSQYEARREAAERRRQLQDALVREIKDLTSNTRRVAQQLPIELAQFDSALRVGGHPALQPWIEPVRVQTHMWEATLQSGALDLFDIPTVYRLSQFYNELNAGFEQLAQLRTLSESVLLPNLERGSSEFYEPDSRRLRPKYQWYRQGLGRLAGLAARITALGDSLTDQLASGSARDPSAGAASRQTNSLRPR
;
A
#
# COMPACT_ATOMS: atom_id res chain seq x y z
N MET A 1 27.92 33.21 -36.46
CA MET A 1 26.71 33.55 -35.69
C MET A 1 25.85 32.35 -35.28
N PHE A 2 25.95 31.17 -35.90
CA PHE A 2 25.16 29.98 -35.60
C PHE A 2 25.58 29.19 -34.34
N ILE A 3 26.84 29.25 -33.93
CA ILE A 3 27.38 28.46 -32.80
C ILE A 3 26.76 28.89 -31.46
N GLY A 4 26.52 30.19 -31.26
CA GLY A 4 25.95 30.70 -30.01
C GLY A 4 24.48 30.27 -29.78
N VAL A 5 23.69 30.19 -30.85
CA VAL A 5 22.29 29.73 -30.77
C VAL A 5 22.19 28.23 -30.45
N TYR A 6 23.12 27.44 -31.04
CA TYR A 6 23.17 25.99 -30.76
C TYR A 6 23.60 25.69 -29.31
N ALA A 7 24.57 26.46 -28.80
CA ALA A 7 25.05 26.33 -27.44
C ALA A 7 23.96 26.72 -26.42
N ALA A 8 23.22 27.81 -26.68
CA ALA A 8 22.11 28.23 -25.84
C ALA A 8 20.95 27.18 -25.81
N PHE A 9 20.64 26.60 -26.98
CA PHE A 9 19.62 25.56 -27.09
C PHE A 9 20.05 24.26 -26.38
N ALA A 10 21.31 23.86 -26.51
CA ALA A 10 21.85 22.69 -25.82
C ALA A 10 21.86 22.88 -24.29
N LEU A 11 22.18 24.07 -23.80
CA LEU A 11 22.17 24.42 -22.38
C LEU A 11 20.74 24.39 -21.83
N SER A 12 19.80 25.01 -22.53
CA SER A 12 18.38 24.99 -22.14
C SER A 12 17.80 23.55 -22.07
N GLN A 13 18.14 22.71 -23.04
CA GLN A 13 17.74 21.29 -23.00
C GLN A 13 18.40 20.54 -21.85
N TYR A 14 19.63 20.83 -21.53
CA TYR A 14 20.33 20.22 -20.39
C TYR A 14 19.67 20.59 -19.05
N GLU A 15 19.38 21.89 -18.87
CA GLU A 15 18.70 22.38 -17.68
C GLU A 15 17.30 21.76 -17.52
N ALA A 16 16.50 21.70 -18.58
CA ALA A 16 15.18 21.08 -18.57
C ALA A 16 15.22 19.59 -18.20
N ARG A 17 16.22 18.85 -18.72
CA ARG A 17 16.43 17.44 -18.36
C ARG A 17 16.83 17.27 -16.90
N ARG A 18 17.70 18.14 -16.39
CA ARG A 18 18.14 18.13 -14.99
C ARG A 18 16.97 18.42 -14.04
N GLU A 19 16.15 19.41 -14.34
CA GLU A 19 14.94 19.70 -13.57
C GLU A 19 13.93 18.55 -13.58
N ALA A 20 13.69 17.93 -14.73
CA ALA A 20 12.80 16.77 -14.84
C ALA A 20 13.33 15.57 -14.02
N ALA A 21 14.64 15.32 -14.05
CA ALA A 21 15.26 14.27 -13.26
C ALA A 21 15.13 14.53 -11.75
N GLU A 22 15.33 15.77 -11.33
CA GLU A 22 15.20 16.17 -9.93
C GLU A 22 13.74 16.03 -9.44
N ARG A 23 12.77 16.53 -10.22
CA ARG A 23 11.33 16.36 -9.92
C ARG A 23 10.95 14.88 -9.82
N ARG A 24 11.47 14.05 -10.74
CA ARG A 24 11.23 12.60 -10.70
C ARG A 24 11.74 11.99 -9.39
N ARG A 25 12.98 12.33 -8.96
CA ARG A 25 13.56 11.83 -7.71
C ARG A 25 12.72 12.23 -6.49
N GLN A 26 12.36 13.50 -6.38
CA GLN A 26 11.56 14.01 -5.27
C GLN A 26 10.22 13.31 -5.19
N LEU A 27 9.54 13.11 -6.31
CA LEU A 27 8.27 12.41 -6.38
C LEU A 27 8.43 10.92 -6.03
N GLN A 28 9.47 10.28 -6.55
CA GLN A 28 9.79 8.89 -6.27
C GLN A 28 10.06 8.67 -4.77
N ASP A 29 10.86 9.53 -4.15
CA ASP A 29 11.15 9.46 -2.71
C ASP A 29 9.92 9.69 -1.85
N ALA A 30 9.01 10.56 -2.27
CA ALA A 30 7.75 10.81 -1.58
C ALA A 30 6.80 9.62 -1.70
N LEU A 31 6.65 9.02 -2.90
CA LEU A 31 5.87 7.80 -3.12
C LEU A 31 6.43 6.62 -2.34
N VAL A 32 7.75 6.44 -2.32
CA VAL A 32 8.40 5.36 -1.54
C VAL A 32 8.08 5.49 -0.05
N ARG A 33 8.11 6.70 0.50
CA ARG A 33 7.74 6.93 1.91
C ARG A 33 6.28 6.58 2.16
N GLU A 34 5.36 7.08 1.34
CA GLU A 34 3.92 6.78 1.47
C GLU A 34 3.67 5.27 1.37
N ILE A 35 4.25 4.58 0.38
CA ILE A 35 4.10 3.13 0.20
C ILE A 35 4.66 2.36 1.41
N LYS A 36 5.81 2.77 1.97
CA LYS A 36 6.39 2.14 3.17
C LYS A 36 5.48 2.28 4.38
N ASP A 37 4.91 3.46 4.60
CA ASP A 37 4.01 3.71 5.72
C ASP A 37 2.72 2.89 5.60
N LEU A 38 2.11 2.88 4.40
CA LEU A 38 0.93 2.07 4.10
C LEU A 38 1.22 0.57 4.26
N THR A 39 2.34 0.10 3.73
CA THR A 39 2.77 -1.30 3.82
C THR A 39 3.04 -1.71 5.26
N SER A 40 3.67 -0.85 6.07
CA SER A 40 3.95 -1.12 7.48
C SER A 40 2.66 -1.31 8.28
N ASN A 41 1.66 -0.44 8.08
CA ASN A 41 0.36 -0.55 8.73
C ASN A 41 -0.38 -1.82 8.29
N THR A 42 -0.37 -2.12 6.99
CA THR A 42 -1.02 -3.30 6.42
C THR A 42 -0.34 -4.60 6.87
N ARG A 43 0.99 -4.61 7.01
CA ARG A 43 1.76 -5.76 7.52
C ARG A 43 1.33 -6.17 8.91
N ARG A 44 1.06 -5.20 9.80
CA ARG A 44 0.57 -5.50 11.15
C ARG A 44 -0.77 -6.26 11.08
N VAL A 45 -1.69 -5.82 10.24
CA VAL A 45 -2.96 -6.50 10.00
C VAL A 45 -2.73 -7.90 9.40
N ALA A 46 -1.86 -8.02 8.39
CA ALA A 46 -1.52 -9.29 7.75
C ALA A 46 -0.92 -10.33 8.71
N GLN A 47 -0.20 -9.90 9.73
CA GLN A 47 0.38 -10.77 10.75
C GLN A 47 -0.59 -11.14 11.85
N GLN A 48 -1.40 -10.19 12.30
CA GLN A 48 -2.27 -10.35 13.46
C GLN A 48 -3.55 -11.11 13.15
N LEU A 49 -4.24 -10.78 12.05
CA LEU A 49 -5.53 -11.39 11.72
C LEU A 49 -5.50 -12.93 11.57
N PRO A 50 -4.50 -13.55 10.92
CA PRO A 50 -4.43 -15.00 10.86
C PRO A 50 -4.31 -15.67 12.23
N ILE A 51 -3.61 -15.01 13.18
CA ILE A 51 -3.47 -15.51 14.56
C ILE A 51 -4.81 -15.44 15.28
N GLU A 52 -5.51 -14.30 15.16
CA GLU A 52 -6.84 -14.13 15.76
C GLU A 52 -7.87 -15.13 15.18
N LEU A 53 -7.84 -15.35 13.86
CA LEU A 53 -8.69 -16.35 13.21
C LEU A 53 -8.36 -17.78 13.69
N ALA A 54 -7.08 -18.11 13.84
CA ALA A 54 -6.66 -19.41 14.35
C ALA A 54 -7.10 -19.62 15.81
N GLN A 55 -7.02 -18.59 16.65
CA GLN A 55 -7.50 -18.61 18.04
C GLN A 55 -9.03 -18.77 18.08
N PHE A 56 -9.74 -18.02 17.23
CA PHE A 56 -11.18 -18.13 17.08
C PHE A 56 -11.61 -19.56 16.70
N ASP A 57 -10.99 -20.12 15.65
CA ASP A 57 -11.27 -21.48 15.18
C ASP A 57 -10.89 -22.54 16.23
N SER A 58 -9.82 -22.31 17.00
CA SER A 58 -9.42 -23.20 18.10
C SER A 58 -10.44 -23.18 19.24
N ALA A 59 -10.92 -22.01 19.64
CA ALA A 59 -11.95 -21.88 20.66
C ALA A 59 -13.24 -22.61 20.25
N LEU A 60 -13.65 -22.49 18.99
CA LEU A 60 -14.80 -23.22 18.46
C LEU A 60 -14.60 -24.75 18.52
N ARG A 61 -13.41 -25.25 18.23
CA ARG A 61 -13.10 -26.70 18.25
C ARG A 61 -13.26 -27.32 19.66
N VAL A 62 -12.86 -26.59 20.68
CA VAL A 62 -12.96 -27.06 22.06
C VAL A 62 -14.35 -26.81 22.70
N GLY A 63 -15.33 -26.36 21.92
CA GLY A 63 -16.70 -26.16 22.39
C GLY A 63 -16.98 -24.78 22.97
N GLY A 64 -16.03 -23.83 22.85
CA GLY A 64 -16.27 -22.47 23.30
C GLY A 64 -17.10 -21.66 22.30
N HIS A 65 -17.66 -20.56 22.80
CA HIS A 65 -18.33 -19.54 21.99
C HIS A 65 -17.56 -18.24 22.08
N PRO A 66 -16.47 -18.05 21.25
CA PRO A 66 -15.65 -16.83 21.30
C PRO A 66 -16.50 -15.61 20.96
N ALA A 67 -16.26 -14.52 21.68
CA ALA A 67 -16.94 -13.27 21.44
C ALA A 67 -16.56 -12.69 20.07
N LEU A 68 -17.53 -12.11 19.36
CA LEU A 68 -17.27 -11.35 18.14
C LEU A 68 -16.89 -9.91 18.53
N GLN A 69 -15.76 -9.44 18.05
CA GLN A 69 -15.31 -8.07 18.32
C GLN A 69 -15.75 -7.14 17.19
N PRO A 70 -16.42 -6.01 17.51
CA PRO A 70 -16.85 -5.07 16.48
C PRO A 70 -15.67 -4.27 15.91
N TRP A 71 -15.68 -4.08 14.61
CA TRP A 71 -14.78 -3.19 13.89
C TRP A 71 -15.43 -1.81 13.80
N ILE A 72 -15.05 -0.90 14.69
CA ILE A 72 -15.66 0.45 14.79
C ILE A 72 -14.67 1.58 14.53
N GLU A 73 -13.36 1.30 14.52
CA GLU A 73 -12.38 2.33 14.28
C GLU A 73 -12.43 2.88 12.85
N PRO A 74 -12.45 4.21 12.68
CA PRO A 74 -12.42 4.80 11.36
C PRO A 74 -11.04 4.55 10.71
N VAL A 75 -11.05 3.91 9.56
CA VAL A 75 -9.83 3.75 8.77
C VAL A 75 -9.56 5.07 8.04
N ARG A 76 -8.55 5.79 8.47
CA ARG A 76 -8.04 6.96 7.76
C ARG A 76 -6.75 6.58 7.06
N VAL A 77 -6.77 6.66 5.76
CA VAL A 77 -5.58 6.44 4.95
C VAL A 77 -5.32 7.67 4.11
N GLN A 78 -4.08 8.06 4.12
CA GLN A 78 -3.62 9.20 3.36
C GLN A 78 -2.89 8.69 2.12
N THR A 79 -3.51 8.85 0.94
CA THR A 79 -2.93 8.50 -0.37
C THR A 79 -2.61 9.78 -1.15
N HIS A 80 -2.16 10.82 -0.44
CA HIS A 80 -2.01 12.16 -0.99
C HIS A 80 -0.98 12.24 -2.12
N MET A 81 0.11 11.48 -1.99
CA MET A 81 1.16 11.51 -3.01
C MET A 81 0.73 10.83 -4.30
N TRP A 82 -0.01 9.71 -4.19
CA TRP A 82 -0.57 9.05 -5.36
C TRP A 82 -1.60 9.91 -6.08
N GLU A 83 -2.53 10.49 -5.34
CA GLU A 83 -3.55 11.40 -5.88
C GLU A 83 -2.92 12.64 -6.54
N ALA A 84 -1.94 13.26 -5.88
CA ALA A 84 -1.19 14.37 -6.43
C ALA A 84 -0.43 13.99 -7.71
N THR A 85 0.13 12.78 -7.76
CA THR A 85 0.82 12.25 -8.95
C THR A 85 -0.13 12.09 -10.12
N LEU A 86 -1.33 11.57 -9.88
CA LEU A 86 -2.37 11.43 -10.91
C LEU A 86 -2.83 12.81 -11.43
N GLN A 87 -3.14 13.73 -10.52
CA GLN A 87 -3.69 15.05 -10.87
C GLN A 87 -2.69 15.96 -11.58
N SER A 88 -1.41 15.84 -11.26
CA SER A 88 -0.34 16.65 -11.85
C SER A 88 0.15 16.15 -13.22
N GLY A 89 -0.31 14.99 -13.68
CA GLY A 89 0.23 14.33 -14.88
C GLY A 89 1.65 13.81 -14.72
N ALA A 90 2.17 13.77 -13.50
CA ALA A 90 3.55 13.35 -13.22
C ALA A 90 3.81 11.86 -13.45
N LEU A 91 2.79 11.09 -13.82
CA LEU A 91 2.95 9.69 -14.25
C LEU A 91 3.89 9.55 -15.46
N ASP A 92 3.96 10.55 -16.34
CA ASP A 92 4.85 10.58 -17.50
C ASP A 92 6.35 10.54 -17.11
N LEU A 93 6.65 10.81 -15.84
CA LEU A 93 8.03 10.70 -15.31
C LEU A 93 8.45 9.25 -15.02
N PHE A 94 7.49 8.30 -15.00
CA PHE A 94 7.73 6.88 -14.74
C PHE A 94 7.58 6.05 -16.00
N ASP A 95 8.27 4.91 -16.05
CA ASP A 95 8.04 3.92 -17.08
C ASP A 95 6.69 3.20 -16.89
N ILE A 96 6.15 2.67 -17.99
CA ILE A 96 4.85 1.99 -18.00
C ILE A 96 4.77 0.83 -16.98
N PRO A 97 5.78 -0.05 -16.84
CA PRO A 97 5.78 -1.09 -15.82
C PRO A 97 5.66 -0.54 -14.39
N THR A 98 6.35 0.54 -14.08
CA THR A 98 6.28 1.21 -12.76
C THR A 98 4.88 1.79 -12.51
N VAL A 99 4.30 2.49 -13.50
CA VAL A 99 2.93 3.03 -13.41
C VAL A 99 1.92 1.90 -13.18
N TYR A 100 2.05 0.81 -13.92
CA TYR A 100 1.15 -0.36 -13.76
C TYR A 100 1.21 -0.93 -12.34
N ARG A 101 2.41 -1.10 -11.78
CA ARG A 101 2.60 -1.63 -10.42
C ARG A 101 2.10 -0.67 -9.34
N LEU A 102 2.33 0.63 -9.51
CA LEU A 102 1.74 1.65 -8.63
C LEU A 102 0.22 1.55 -8.63
N SER A 103 -0.39 1.54 -9.81
CA SER A 103 -1.85 1.39 -9.95
C SER A 103 -2.37 0.11 -9.30
N GLN A 104 -1.66 -1.01 -9.48
CA GLN A 104 -2.03 -2.28 -8.86
C GLN A 104 -1.99 -2.21 -7.33
N PHE A 105 -0.92 -1.63 -6.75
CA PHE A 105 -0.80 -1.46 -5.30
C PHE A 105 -1.94 -0.63 -4.72
N TYR A 106 -2.24 0.53 -5.33
CA TYR A 106 -3.30 1.41 -4.83
C TYR A 106 -4.70 0.85 -5.06
N ASN A 107 -4.93 0.06 -6.12
CA ASN A 107 -6.19 -0.66 -6.33
C ASN A 107 -6.42 -1.75 -5.26
N GLU A 108 -5.40 -2.56 -4.94
CA GLU A 108 -5.51 -3.54 -3.85
C GLU A 108 -5.72 -2.87 -2.48
N LEU A 109 -5.06 -1.73 -2.27
CA LEU A 109 -5.24 -0.92 -1.07
C LEU A 109 -6.69 -0.43 -0.93
N ASN A 110 -7.27 0.12 -1.99
CA ASN A 110 -8.66 0.55 -2.03
C ASN A 110 -9.63 -0.61 -1.76
N ALA A 111 -9.39 -1.78 -2.37
CA ALA A 111 -10.19 -2.98 -2.07
C ALA A 111 -10.11 -3.38 -0.60
N GLY A 112 -8.94 -3.20 0.04
CA GLY A 112 -8.77 -3.38 1.48
C GLY A 112 -9.63 -2.43 2.31
N PHE A 113 -9.71 -1.16 1.90
CA PHE A 113 -10.55 -0.16 2.59
C PHE A 113 -12.03 -0.41 2.41
N GLU A 114 -12.46 -0.79 1.23
CA GLU A 114 -13.85 -1.20 0.98
C GLU A 114 -14.25 -2.38 1.87
N GLN A 115 -13.36 -3.37 2.01
CA GLN A 115 -13.58 -4.52 2.90
C GLN A 115 -13.68 -4.08 4.38
N LEU A 116 -12.82 -3.16 4.83
CA LEU A 116 -12.89 -2.60 6.18
C LEU A 116 -14.17 -1.79 6.41
N ALA A 117 -14.57 -0.96 5.46
CA ALA A 117 -15.81 -0.21 5.53
C ALA A 117 -17.04 -1.13 5.61
N GLN A 118 -17.04 -2.23 4.85
CA GLN A 118 -18.10 -3.25 4.93
C GLN A 118 -18.13 -3.92 6.30
N LEU A 119 -16.98 -4.35 6.84
CA LEU A 119 -16.88 -4.94 8.18
C LEU A 119 -17.39 -3.98 9.26
N ARG A 120 -17.05 -2.70 9.14
CA ARG A 120 -17.54 -1.67 10.05
C ARG A 120 -19.05 -1.53 9.98
N THR A 121 -19.63 -1.38 8.80
CA THR A 121 -21.09 -1.26 8.61
C THR A 121 -21.82 -2.44 9.21
N LEU A 122 -21.32 -3.67 8.98
CA LEU A 122 -21.91 -4.88 9.55
C LEU A 122 -21.70 -4.95 11.06
N SER A 123 -20.56 -4.49 11.58
CA SER A 123 -20.34 -4.40 13.02
C SER A 123 -21.33 -3.42 13.68
N GLU A 124 -21.51 -2.24 13.10
CA GLU A 124 -22.41 -1.21 13.64
C GLU A 124 -23.88 -1.63 13.54
N SER A 125 -24.31 -2.21 12.43
CA SER A 125 -25.73 -2.55 12.18
C SER A 125 -26.17 -3.89 12.74
N VAL A 126 -25.28 -4.89 12.79
CA VAL A 126 -25.64 -6.27 13.13
C VAL A 126 -25.04 -6.73 14.46
N LEU A 127 -23.78 -6.35 14.73
CA LEU A 127 -23.06 -6.87 15.91
C LEU A 127 -23.32 -6.04 17.16
N LEU A 128 -23.11 -4.73 17.11
CA LEU A 128 -23.25 -3.83 18.27
C LEU A 128 -24.61 -3.95 18.97
N PRO A 129 -25.77 -4.00 18.27
CA PRO A 129 -27.08 -4.08 18.92
C PRO A 129 -27.29 -5.38 19.71
N ASN A 130 -26.44 -6.39 19.50
CA ASN A 130 -26.58 -7.71 20.11
C ASN A 130 -25.46 -8.07 21.10
N LEU A 131 -24.46 -7.18 21.30
CA LEU A 131 -23.32 -7.46 22.19
C LEU A 131 -23.72 -7.68 23.64
N GLU A 132 -24.70 -6.91 24.13
CA GLU A 132 -25.16 -6.99 25.51
C GLU A 132 -25.83 -8.33 25.86
N ARG A 133 -26.26 -9.09 24.83
CA ARG A 133 -26.92 -10.41 25.02
C ARG A 133 -25.94 -11.55 25.30
N GLY A 134 -24.64 -11.23 25.27
CA GLY A 134 -23.57 -12.20 25.49
C GLY A 134 -23.20 -13.02 24.26
N SER A 135 -22.06 -13.72 24.32
CA SER A 135 -21.46 -14.41 23.17
C SER A 135 -22.35 -15.55 22.62
N SER A 136 -23.16 -16.20 23.47
CA SER A 136 -24.07 -17.29 23.03
C SER A 136 -25.11 -16.81 22.00
N GLU A 137 -25.50 -15.53 22.01
CA GLU A 137 -26.43 -14.96 21.02
C GLU A 137 -25.94 -15.08 19.58
N PHE A 138 -24.62 -15.13 19.38
CA PHE A 138 -24.01 -15.19 18.04
C PHE A 138 -24.09 -16.60 17.43
N TYR A 139 -24.37 -17.62 18.23
CA TYR A 139 -24.34 -19.04 17.84
C TYR A 139 -25.73 -19.64 17.76
N GLU A 140 -25.87 -20.67 16.94
CA GLU A 140 -27.08 -21.52 16.95
C GLU A 140 -27.19 -22.28 18.28
N PRO A 141 -28.38 -22.50 18.81
CA PRO A 141 -28.56 -23.26 20.03
C PRO A 141 -27.86 -24.63 19.95
N ASP A 142 -27.15 -24.97 21.01
CA ASP A 142 -26.42 -26.25 21.17
C ASP A 142 -25.43 -26.54 20.02
N SER A 143 -25.00 -25.51 19.31
CA SER A 143 -24.14 -25.61 18.14
C SER A 143 -22.94 -24.67 18.26
N ARG A 144 -21.84 -25.03 17.57
CA ARG A 144 -20.63 -24.21 17.41
C ARG A 144 -20.72 -23.33 16.16
N ARG A 145 -21.84 -23.32 15.47
CA ARG A 145 -22.03 -22.57 14.23
C ARG A 145 -22.52 -21.18 14.53
N LEU A 146 -21.89 -20.20 13.90
CA LEU A 146 -22.43 -18.84 13.87
C LEU A 146 -23.81 -18.87 13.20
N ARG A 147 -24.78 -18.18 13.79
CA ARG A 147 -26.08 -17.96 13.14
C ARG A 147 -25.86 -17.29 11.77
N PRO A 148 -26.74 -17.52 10.79
CA PRO A 148 -26.57 -17.00 9.42
C PRO A 148 -26.25 -15.51 9.35
N LYS A 149 -26.89 -14.70 10.22
CA LYS A 149 -26.67 -13.24 10.27
C LYS A 149 -25.25 -12.82 10.72
N TYR A 150 -24.42 -13.74 11.26
CA TYR A 150 -23.06 -13.47 11.73
C TYR A 150 -21.98 -14.22 10.95
N GLN A 151 -22.34 -15.06 9.97
CA GLN A 151 -21.35 -15.84 9.19
C GLN A 151 -20.36 -14.95 8.42
N TRP A 152 -20.76 -13.73 8.08
CA TRP A 152 -19.91 -12.73 7.44
C TRP A 152 -18.64 -12.41 8.24
N TYR A 153 -18.69 -12.51 9.57
CA TYR A 153 -17.62 -12.12 10.46
C TYR A 153 -16.31 -12.85 10.14
N ARG A 154 -16.32 -14.17 10.26
CA ARG A 154 -15.15 -15.01 9.98
C ARG A 154 -14.69 -14.89 8.52
N GLN A 155 -15.62 -14.88 7.58
CA GLN A 155 -15.32 -14.75 6.15
C GLN A 155 -14.72 -13.36 5.82
N GLY A 156 -15.27 -12.31 6.40
CA GLY A 156 -14.80 -10.93 6.22
C GLY A 156 -13.38 -10.74 6.73
N LEU A 157 -13.09 -11.26 7.94
CA LEU A 157 -11.72 -11.22 8.49
C LEU A 157 -10.75 -12.03 7.65
N GLY A 158 -11.13 -13.20 7.15
CA GLY A 158 -10.31 -14.02 6.27
C GLY A 158 -9.97 -13.30 4.94
N ARG A 159 -10.96 -12.62 4.33
CA ARG A 159 -10.72 -11.80 3.14
C ARG A 159 -9.78 -10.64 3.43
N LEU A 160 -9.99 -9.95 4.54
CA LEU A 160 -9.13 -8.83 4.94
C LEU A 160 -7.69 -9.29 5.19
N ALA A 161 -7.48 -10.43 5.85
CA ALA A 161 -6.15 -11.01 6.04
C ALA A 161 -5.45 -11.31 4.70
N GLY A 162 -6.18 -11.90 3.75
CA GLY A 162 -5.67 -12.17 2.40
C GLY A 162 -5.31 -10.89 1.61
N LEU A 163 -6.17 -9.86 1.68
CA LEU A 163 -5.90 -8.55 1.09
C LEU A 163 -4.66 -7.91 1.71
N ALA A 164 -4.57 -7.89 3.04
CA ALA A 164 -3.45 -7.31 3.76
C ALA A 164 -2.10 -7.99 3.39
N ALA A 165 -2.09 -9.31 3.24
CA ALA A 165 -0.92 -10.06 2.80
C ALA A 165 -0.49 -9.67 1.37
N ARG A 166 -1.43 -9.56 0.42
CA ARG A 166 -1.14 -9.14 -0.96
C ARG A 166 -0.63 -7.70 -1.04
N ILE A 167 -1.29 -6.77 -0.35
CA ILE A 167 -0.86 -5.35 -0.29
C ILE A 167 0.56 -5.25 0.26
N THR A 168 0.87 -6.00 1.32
CA THR A 168 2.22 -6.02 1.92
C THR A 168 3.26 -6.50 0.92
N ALA A 169 3.00 -7.63 0.23
CA ALA A 169 3.93 -8.18 -0.75
C ALA A 169 4.14 -7.25 -1.95
N LEU A 170 3.06 -6.62 -2.44
CA LEU A 170 3.15 -5.63 -3.52
C LEU A 170 3.93 -4.39 -3.11
N GLY A 171 3.67 -3.87 -1.90
CA GLY A 171 4.35 -2.68 -1.37
C GLY A 171 5.85 -2.90 -1.18
N ASP A 172 6.26 -4.05 -0.65
CA ASP A 172 7.67 -4.41 -0.51
C ASP A 172 8.36 -4.50 -1.88
N SER A 173 7.78 -5.26 -2.81
CA SER A 173 8.31 -5.40 -4.17
C SER A 173 8.41 -4.06 -4.91
N LEU A 174 7.41 -3.19 -4.77
CA LEU A 174 7.38 -1.89 -5.40
C LEU A 174 8.41 -0.93 -4.81
N THR A 175 8.58 -0.97 -3.49
CA THR A 175 9.59 -0.16 -2.79
C THR A 175 10.99 -0.54 -3.24
N ASP A 176 11.31 -1.83 -3.35
CA ASP A 176 12.60 -2.33 -3.81
C ASP A 176 12.86 -1.94 -5.28
N GLN A 177 11.84 -2.02 -6.14
CA GLN A 177 11.93 -1.61 -7.54
C GLN A 177 12.23 -0.11 -7.67
N LEU A 178 11.49 0.73 -6.94
CA LEU A 178 11.67 2.18 -6.98
C LEU A 178 13.07 2.57 -6.45
N ALA A 179 13.53 1.95 -5.37
CA ALA A 179 14.88 2.18 -4.84
C ALA A 179 15.99 1.76 -5.83
N SER A 180 15.81 0.63 -6.51
CA SER A 180 16.78 0.12 -7.51
C SER A 180 16.81 0.96 -8.79
N GLY A 181 15.66 1.51 -9.20
CA GLY A 181 15.53 2.40 -10.37
C GLY A 181 16.28 3.72 -10.17
N SER A 182 16.30 4.25 -8.94
CA SER A 182 17.04 5.45 -8.57
C SER A 182 18.56 5.27 -8.68
N ALA A 183 19.07 4.05 -8.45
CA ALA A 183 20.50 3.75 -8.51
C ALA A 183 21.05 3.56 -9.95
N ARG A 184 20.17 3.35 -10.93
CA ARG A 184 20.54 3.09 -12.34
C ARG A 184 20.53 4.31 -13.25
N ASP A 185 20.39 5.52 -12.72
CA ASP A 185 20.42 6.74 -13.53
C ASP A 185 21.85 6.96 -14.10
N PRO A 186 22.07 6.79 -15.43
CA PRO A 186 23.40 6.80 -16.03
C PRO A 186 24.09 8.18 -15.97
N SER A 187 23.36 9.24 -15.61
CA SER A 187 23.90 10.59 -15.50
C SER A 187 24.86 10.78 -14.31
N ALA A 188 24.76 9.96 -13.26
CA ALA A 188 25.67 10.02 -12.11
C ALA A 188 27.05 9.40 -12.40
N GLY A 189 27.15 8.50 -13.37
CA GLY A 189 28.41 7.81 -13.72
C GLY A 189 29.32 8.57 -14.67
N ALA A 190 28.82 9.57 -15.40
CA ALA A 190 29.60 10.31 -16.40
C ALA A 190 30.51 11.39 -15.77
N ALA A 191 30.07 11.97 -14.65
CA ALA A 191 30.84 13.02 -13.98
C ALA A 191 32.13 12.52 -13.29
N SER A 192 32.16 11.26 -12.85
CA SER A 192 33.30 10.69 -12.13
C SER A 192 34.47 10.24 -13.04
N ARG A 193 34.26 10.11 -14.35
CA ARG A 193 35.30 9.62 -15.27
C ARG A 193 36.14 10.72 -15.90
N GLN A 194 35.74 11.99 -15.85
CA GLN A 194 36.48 13.10 -16.48
C GLN A 194 37.58 13.73 -15.61
N THR A 195 37.62 13.45 -14.32
CA THR A 195 38.61 14.06 -13.42
C THR A 195 39.94 13.30 -13.31
N ASN A 196 40.07 12.14 -13.97
CA ASN A 196 41.29 11.30 -13.79
C ASN A 196 42.23 11.27 -14.99
N SER A 197 42.03 12.13 -16.04
CA SER A 197 42.90 12.13 -17.24
C SER A 197 43.85 13.31 -17.35
N LEU A 198 43.97 14.18 -16.33
CA LEU A 198 44.91 15.30 -16.30
C LEU A 198 45.91 15.17 -15.15
N ARG A 199 46.82 14.17 -15.21
CA ARG A 199 48.11 14.21 -14.54
C ARG A 199 49.20 14.34 -15.63
N PRO A 200 49.90 15.46 -15.74
CA PRO A 200 51.09 15.58 -16.60
C PRO A 200 52.24 14.80 -15.95
N ARG A 201 53.04 14.18 -16.83
CA ARG A 201 54.38 13.64 -16.49
C ARG A 201 55.38 14.74 -16.38
#